data_9b47ec3a695901c0b036b8ed9888162e
#
_entry.id   9b47ec3a695901c0b036b8ed9888162e
#
_cell.length_a   1.000
_cell.length_b   1.000
_cell.length_c   1.000
_cell.angle_alpha   90.00
_cell.angle_beta   90.00
_cell.angle_gamma   90.00
#
_symmetry.space_group_name_H-M   'P 1'
#
loop_
_entity.id
_entity.type
_entity.pdbx_description
1 polymer ?
#
loop_
_entity_poly.entity_id
_entity_poly.type
_entity_poly.pdbx_seq_one_letter_code
_entity_poly.pdbx_strand_id
1 'polypeptide(L)'
;MKAMIFAAGLGTRLKPLTDTLPKALVPLAGKTLLQWQIERLKAAGITDIVMNVHHFADKIIDYLRQNDNFGCNIQVSDERDMLLETGGGLRKAQPLITSSPLTSSPNSLITSSPILVCNVDILSNIDIPALLRAYNPEEMGLVVVMPRDTQRYLVFDDTQRLCGWTNIATGEVRGPISNSQYPIANTRNLAFSGMHVLNPRIFSCMDELVALKGEKFSLIDLYVHIAEKEVLRAYIPENYRMMDVGKISQLSEAEAFAASL
;
A
#
# COMPACT_ATOMS: atom_id res chain seq x y z
N MET A 1 -10.04 -1.29 13.31
CA MET A 1 -9.02 -0.90 12.31
C MET A 1 -9.50 -1.32 10.93
N LYS A 2 -9.26 -0.52 9.89
CA LYS A 2 -9.58 -0.88 8.51
C LYS A 2 -8.30 -1.14 7.70
N ALA A 3 -8.40 -2.01 6.70
CA ALA A 3 -7.35 -2.17 5.69
C ALA A 3 -7.77 -1.52 4.37
N MET A 4 -6.78 -1.02 3.60
CA MET A 4 -6.93 -0.58 2.21
C MET A 4 -6.14 -1.51 1.30
N ILE A 5 -6.79 -2.09 0.29
CA ILE A 5 -6.14 -2.87 -0.77
C ILE A 5 -6.11 -2.04 -2.04
N PHE A 6 -4.92 -1.79 -2.60
CA PHE A 6 -4.79 -1.18 -3.91
C PHE A 6 -4.98 -2.22 -5.01
N ALA A 7 -6.12 -2.16 -5.70
CA ALA A 7 -6.50 -3.08 -6.77
C ALA A 7 -6.83 -2.37 -8.12
N ALA A 8 -6.64 -1.05 -8.21
CA ALA A 8 -6.92 -0.25 -9.42
C ALA A 8 -5.83 -0.35 -10.52
N GLY A 9 -4.76 -1.12 -10.30
CA GLY A 9 -3.64 -1.22 -11.23
C GLY A 9 -4.01 -1.86 -12.58
N LEU A 10 -3.51 -1.29 -13.68
CA LEU A 10 -3.80 -1.76 -15.05
C LEU A 10 -3.17 -3.11 -15.40
N GLY A 11 -2.14 -3.53 -14.69
CA GLY A 11 -1.49 -4.83 -14.90
C GLY A 11 -0.79 -5.01 -16.26
N THR A 12 -0.37 -3.94 -16.93
CA THR A 12 0.14 -3.96 -18.31
C THR A 12 1.30 -4.93 -18.56
N ARG A 13 2.10 -5.23 -17.53
CA ARG A 13 3.23 -6.19 -17.60
C ARG A 13 2.81 -7.67 -17.50
N LEU A 14 1.52 -7.92 -17.21
CA LEU A 14 0.92 -9.26 -17.15
C LEU A 14 0.10 -9.59 -18.41
N LYS A 15 0.17 -8.77 -19.46
CA LYS A 15 -0.44 -9.11 -20.75
C LYS A 15 0.18 -10.37 -21.33
N PRO A 16 -0.63 -11.26 -21.99
CA PRO A 16 -2.03 -11.05 -22.39
C PRO A 16 -3.07 -11.37 -21.31
N LEU A 17 -2.73 -11.89 -20.13
CA LEU A 17 -3.70 -12.25 -19.09
C LEU A 17 -4.60 -11.05 -18.70
N THR A 18 -4.00 -9.87 -18.60
CA THR A 18 -4.72 -8.65 -18.21
C THR A 18 -5.37 -7.90 -19.37
N ASP A 19 -5.42 -8.48 -20.58
CA ASP A 19 -6.25 -7.97 -21.68
C ASP A 19 -7.76 -8.23 -21.44
N THR A 20 -8.06 -9.27 -20.66
CA THR A 20 -9.45 -9.67 -20.37
C THR A 20 -9.77 -9.76 -18.88
N LEU A 21 -8.77 -9.61 -18.00
CA LEU A 21 -8.93 -9.80 -16.57
C LEU A 21 -8.20 -8.69 -15.79
N PRO A 22 -8.79 -8.12 -14.73
CA PRO A 22 -8.07 -7.17 -13.89
C PRO A 22 -6.92 -7.90 -13.16
N LYS A 23 -5.81 -7.20 -12.92
CA LYS A 23 -4.64 -7.76 -12.24
C LYS A 23 -5.01 -8.46 -10.92
N ALA A 24 -5.92 -7.88 -10.17
CA ALA A 24 -6.39 -8.41 -8.89
C ALA A 24 -7.00 -9.82 -8.99
N LEU A 25 -7.55 -10.18 -10.15
CA LEU A 25 -8.17 -11.49 -10.38
C LEU A 25 -7.25 -12.48 -11.13
N VAL A 26 -6.00 -12.13 -11.38
CA VAL A 26 -5.03 -13.08 -11.95
C VAL A 26 -4.91 -14.28 -11.01
N PRO A 27 -5.12 -15.52 -11.53
CA PRO A 27 -5.02 -16.72 -10.71
C PRO A 27 -3.57 -17.04 -10.39
N LEU A 28 -3.34 -17.50 -9.15
CA LEU A 28 -2.04 -17.93 -8.66
C LEU A 28 -2.21 -19.02 -7.60
N ALA A 29 -1.65 -20.19 -7.81
CA ALA A 29 -1.72 -21.33 -6.89
C ALA A 29 -3.17 -21.60 -6.39
N GLY A 30 -4.13 -21.65 -7.34
CA GLY A 30 -5.53 -21.98 -7.06
C GLY A 30 -6.40 -20.86 -6.47
N LYS A 31 -5.84 -19.66 -6.24
CA LYS A 31 -6.58 -18.48 -5.75
C LYS A 31 -6.28 -17.28 -6.64
N THR A 32 -7.11 -16.23 -6.56
CA THR A 32 -6.76 -14.94 -7.17
C THR A 32 -5.80 -14.14 -6.28
N LEU A 33 -5.04 -13.20 -6.85
CA LEU A 33 -4.20 -12.28 -6.06
C LEU A 33 -5.02 -11.55 -4.99
N LEU A 34 -6.25 -11.14 -5.34
CA LEU A 34 -7.17 -10.50 -4.41
C LEU A 34 -7.57 -11.42 -3.26
N GLN A 35 -7.89 -12.68 -3.54
CA GLN A 35 -8.24 -13.66 -2.52
C GLN A 35 -7.08 -13.89 -1.54
N TRP A 36 -5.85 -14.00 -2.03
CA TRP A 36 -4.66 -14.09 -1.18
C TRP A 36 -4.56 -12.92 -0.19
N GLN A 37 -4.81 -11.68 -0.66
CA GLN A 37 -4.76 -10.51 0.22
C GLN A 37 -5.89 -10.51 1.27
N ILE A 38 -7.13 -10.79 0.83
CA ILE A 38 -8.29 -10.81 1.73
C ILE A 38 -8.12 -11.88 2.82
N GLU A 39 -7.72 -13.10 2.45
CA GLU A 39 -7.54 -14.18 3.41
C GLU A 39 -6.41 -13.88 4.41
N ARG A 40 -5.31 -13.27 3.95
CA ARG A 40 -4.21 -12.84 4.83
C ARG A 40 -4.65 -11.77 5.84
N LEU A 41 -5.41 -10.77 5.39
CA LEU A 41 -5.98 -9.75 6.28
C LEU A 41 -6.96 -10.37 7.28
N LYS A 42 -7.84 -11.23 6.81
CA LYS A 42 -8.80 -11.96 7.65
C LYS A 42 -8.11 -12.83 8.70
N ALA A 43 -7.05 -13.55 8.35
CA ALA A 43 -6.24 -14.33 9.28
C ALA A 43 -5.57 -13.47 10.36
N ALA A 44 -5.28 -12.20 10.06
CA ALA A 44 -4.78 -11.21 11.02
C ALA A 44 -5.91 -10.52 11.83
N GLY A 45 -7.17 -10.96 11.68
CA GLY A 45 -8.33 -10.37 12.37
C GLY A 45 -8.84 -9.07 11.77
N ILE A 46 -8.43 -8.72 10.53
CA ILE A 46 -8.87 -7.51 9.84
C ILE A 46 -9.92 -7.88 8.81
N THR A 47 -11.18 -7.58 9.13
CA THR A 47 -12.36 -7.92 8.31
C THR A 47 -13.03 -6.69 7.68
N ASP A 48 -12.70 -5.48 8.15
CA ASP A 48 -13.15 -4.23 7.53
C ASP A 48 -12.14 -3.79 6.50
N ILE A 49 -12.50 -3.91 5.21
CA ILE A 49 -11.59 -3.69 4.08
C ILE A 49 -12.20 -2.64 3.15
N VAL A 50 -11.39 -1.68 2.75
CA VAL A 50 -11.67 -0.79 1.63
C VAL A 50 -10.76 -1.18 0.47
N MET A 51 -11.27 -1.13 -0.76
CA MET A 51 -10.43 -1.40 -1.92
C MET A 51 -10.77 -0.44 -3.03
N ASN A 52 -9.76 0.01 -3.78
CA ASN A 52 -10.01 0.78 -4.98
C ASN A 52 -10.07 -0.11 -6.22
N VAL A 53 -10.90 0.27 -7.17
CA VAL A 53 -11.04 -0.41 -8.46
C VAL A 53 -11.04 0.61 -9.60
N HIS A 54 -10.53 0.21 -10.77
CA HIS A 54 -10.52 1.04 -11.98
C HIS A 54 -10.81 0.18 -13.21
N HIS A 55 -9.79 -0.41 -13.81
CA HIS A 55 -9.93 -1.25 -15.00
C HIS A 55 -10.64 -2.57 -14.67
N PHE A 56 -11.67 -2.93 -15.44
CA PHE A 56 -12.53 -4.08 -15.17
C PHE A 56 -13.17 -4.09 -13.77
N ALA A 57 -13.55 -2.91 -13.24
CA ALA A 57 -14.13 -2.76 -11.92
C ALA A 57 -15.29 -3.73 -11.65
N ASP A 58 -16.21 -3.89 -12.62
CA ASP A 58 -17.37 -4.78 -12.46
C ASP A 58 -16.96 -6.24 -12.25
N LYS A 59 -15.86 -6.71 -12.90
CA LYS A 59 -15.37 -8.08 -12.69
C LYS A 59 -14.87 -8.29 -11.25
N ILE A 60 -14.23 -7.29 -10.66
CA ILE A 60 -13.81 -7.36 -9.26
C ILE A 60 -15.01 -7.37 -8.32
N ILE A 61 -15.98 -6.48 -8.55
CA ILE A 61 -17.20 -6.36 -7.75
C ILE A 61 -18.02 -7.65 -7.82
N ASP A 62 -18.20 -8.21 -9.02
CA ASP A 62 -18.92 -9.46 -9.22
C ASP A 62 -18.20 -10.65 -8.56
N TYR A 63 -16.87 -10.70 -8.66
CA TYR A 63 -16.07 -11.73 -7.99
C TYR A 63 -16.24 -11.68 -6.46
N LEU A 64 -16.22 -10.50 -5.86
CA LEU A 64 -16.46 -10.33 -4.44
C LEU A 64 -17.86 -10.81 -4.04
N ARG A 65 -18.88 -10.39 -4.80
CA ARG A 65 -20.29 -10.80 -4.57
C ARG A 65 -20.47 -12.31 -4.68
N GLN A 66 -19.90 -12.94 -5.71
CA GLN A 66 -19.97 -14.39 -5.93
C GLN A 66 -19.31 -15.20 -4.81
N ASN A 67 -18.36 -14.63 -4.09
CA ASN A 67 -17.66 -15.25 -2.97
C ASN A 67 -18.10 -14.71 -1.60
N ASP A 68 -19.31 -14.09 -1.50
CA ASP A 68 -19.85 -13.52 -0.26
C ASP A 68 -18.82 -12.63 0.49
N ASN A 69 -18.10 -11.81 -0.30
CA ASN A 69 -17.01 -10.95 0.20
C ASN A 69 -15.99 -11.70 1.10
N PHE A 70 -15.88 -13.01 0.95
CA PHE A 70 -15.06 -13.88 1.81
C PHE A 70 -15.42 -13.81 3.31
N GLY A 71 -16.66 -13.41 3.63
CA GLY A 71 -17.13 -13.16 4.99
C GLY A 71 -16.50 -11.91 5.63
N CYS A 72 -16.07 -10.94 4.84
CA CYS A 72 -15.53 -9.64 5.26
C CYS A 72 -16.49 -8.51 4.91
N ASN A 73 -16.39 -7.38 5.62
CA ASN A 73 -17.04 -6.13 5.25
C ASN A 73 -16.16 -5.38 4.26
N ILE A 74 -16.45 -5.53 2.96
CA ILE A 74 -15.65 -4.92 1.89
C ILE A 74 -16.40 -3.77 1.26
N GLN A 75 -15.80 -2.58 1.26
CA GLN A 75 -16.29 -1.37 0.60
C GLN A 75 -15.41 -1.03 -0.59
N VAL A 76 -16.01 -0.62 -1.70
CA VAL A 76 -15.31 -0.32 -2.95
C VAL A 76 -15.24 1.19 -3.19
N SER A 77 -14.02 1.71 -3.35
CA SER A 77 -13.74 3.05 -3.85
C SER A 77 -13.58 2.98 -5.37
N ASP A 78 -14.57 3.47 -6.10
CA ASP A 78 -14.63 3.36 -7.56
C ASP A 78 -13.84 4.50 -8.24
N GLU A 79 -12.79 4.15 -8.99
CA GLU A 79 -11.94 5.07 -9.74
C GLU A 79 -12.13 4.95 -11.26
N ARG A 80 -13.26 4.39 -11.74
CA ARG A 80 -13.49 4.18 -13.18
C ARG A 80 -13.32 5.42 -14.04
N ASP A 81 -13.68 6.59 -13.50
CA ASP A 81 -13.60 7.86 -14.23
C ASP A 81 -12.14 8.34 -14.38
N MET A 82 -11.29 8.07 -13.40
CA MET A 82 -9.90 8.51 -13.41
C MET A 82 -9.02 7.64 -12.50
N LEU A 83 -7.94 7.08 -13.06
CA LEU A 83 -6.92 6.39 -12.29
C LEU A 83 -6.08 7.40 -11.49
N LEU A 84 -6.19 7.33 -10.16
CA LEU A 84 -5.64 8.34 -9.24
C LEU A 84 -4.23 8.02 -8.72
N GLU A 85 -3.67 6.85 -9.06
CA GLU A 85 -2.49 6.27 -8.42
C GLU A 85 -2.71 5.97 -6.92
N THR A 86 -1.66 5.59 -6.20
CA THR A 86 -1.83 5.06 -4.83
C THR A 86 -2.18 6.15 -3.81
N GLY A 87 -1.62 7.34 -3.93
CA GLY A 87 -1.90 8.45 -3.02
C GLY A 87 -3.28 9.05 -3.25
N GLY A 88 -3.61 9.38 -4.50
CA GLY A 88 -4.94 9.89 -4.86
C GLY A 88 -6.04 8.86 -4.59
N GLY A 89 -5.77 7.57 -4.84
CA GLY A 89 -6.70 6.47 -4.54
C GLY A 89 -6.98 6.34 -3.03
N LEU A 90 -5.95 6.45 -2.19
CA LEU A 90 -6.14 6.46 -0.73
C LEU A 90 -6.96 7.68 -0.29
N ARG A 91 -6.69 8.86 -0.85
CA ARG A 91 -7.45 10.09 -0.57
C ARG A 91 -8.92 9.95 -0.96
N LYS A 92 -9.21 9.42 -2.15
CA LYS A 92 -10.59 9.18 -2.60
C LYS A 92 -11.33 8.19 -1.69
N ALA A 93 -10.62 7.20 -1.17
CA ALA A 93 -11.17 6.20 -0.25
C ALA A 93 -11.35 6.73 1.19
N GLN A 94 -10.86 7.91 1.53
CA GLN A 94 -10.92 8.48 2.89
C GLN A 94 -12.31 8.41 3.53
N PRO A 95 -13.43 8.80 2.89
CA PRO A 95 -14.75 8.72 3.51
C PRO A 95 -15.13 7.29 3.94
N LEU A 96 -14.74 6.29 3.14
CA LEU A 96 -14.98 4.88 3.46
C LEU A 96 -14.07 4.37 4.59
N ILE A 97 -12.85 4.86 4.66
CA ILE A 97 -11.86 4.48 5.68
C ILE A 97 -12.21 5.10 7.04
N THR A 98 -12.58 6.38 7.06
CA THR A 98 -12.83 7.13 8.30
C THR A 98 -14.25 6.96 8.84
N SER A 99 -15.21 6.46 8.03
CA SER A 99 -16.57 6.17 8.50
C SER A 99 -16.54 5.08 9.57
N SER A 100 -17.14 5.35 10.71
CA SER A 100 -17.39 4.34 11.76
C SER A 100 -18.84 3.86 11.65
N PRO A 101 -19.12 2.56 11.66
CA PRO A 101 -20.51 2.06 11.66
C PRO A 101 -21.28 2.34 12.96
N LEU A 102 -20.62 2.85 14.02
CA LEU A 102 -21.19 2.93 15.37
C LEU A 102 -21.39 4.35 15.94
N THR A 103 -21.07 5.42 15.19
CA THR A 103 -21.27 6.77 15.71
C THR A 103 -21.90 7.70 14.69
N SER A 104 -23.20 7.96 14.87
CA SER A 104 -23.97 9.02 14.19
C SER A 104 -23.68 10.42 14.74
N SER A 105 -22.55 10.65 15.39
CA SER A 105 -22.17 11.97 15.92
C SER A 105 -21.22 12.68 14.98
N PRO A 106 -21.56 13.88 14.47
CA PRO A 106 -20.71 14.63 13.55
C PRO A 106 -19.40 15.16 14.16
N ASN A 107 -19.18 14.94 15.47
CA ASN A 107 -17.98 15.33 16.21
C ASN A 107 -17.14 14.15 16.71
N SER A 108 -17.33 12.91 16.17
CA SER A 108 -16.43 11.83 16.55
C SER A 108 -15.07 12.10 15.91
N LEU A 109 -14.10 12.38 16.78
CA LEU A 109 -12.67 12.39 16.51
C LEU A 109 -12.33 11.31 15.48
N ILE A 110 -11.61 11.68 14.40
CA ILE A 110 -10.98 10.78 13.43
C ILE A 110 -10.59 9.52 14.17
N THR A 111 -11.09 8.37 13.73
CA THR A 111 -10.83 7.09 14.41
C THR A 111 -9.33 7.00 14.67
N SER A 112 -8.93 6.88 15.92
CA SER A 112 -7.51 6.81 16.34
C SER A 112 -6.81 5.54 15.87
N SER A 113 -7.56 4.62 15.25
CA SER A 113 -7.04 3.35 14.75
C SER A 113 -6.24 3.52 13.47
N PRO A 114 -5.04 2.95 13.36
CA PRO A 114 -4.24 3.02 12.15
C PRO A 114 -4.92 2.34 10.97
N ILE A 115 -4.43 2.66 9.77
CA ILE A 115 -4.88 2.11 8.49
C ILE A 115 -3.78 1.17 8.00
N LEU A 116 -4.10 -0.11 7.78
CA LEU A 116 -3.19 -1.01 7.08
C LEU A 116 -3.42 -0.89 5.59
N VAL A 117 -2.38 -0.52 4.84
CA VAL A 117 -2.45 -0.37 3.39
C VAL A 117 -1.59 -1.43 2.72
N CYS A 118 -2.10 -2.11 1.70
CA CYS A 118 -1.35 -3.12 0.96
C CYS A 118 -1.65 -3.12 -0.54
N ASN A 119 -0.66 -3.49 -1.34
CA ASN A 119 -0.82 -3.73 -2.77
C ASN A 119 -1.38 -5.14 -2.99
N VAL A 120 -2.31 -5.29 -3.94
CA VAL A 120 -2.96 -6.56 -4.25
C VAL A 120 -1.99 -7.61 -4.82
N ASP A 121 -0.90 -7.16 -5.42
CA ASP A 121 0.06 -7.98 -6.16
C ASP A 121 1.30 -8.42 -5.35
N ILE A 122 1.32 -8.13 -4.05
CA ILE A 122 2.45 -8.51 -3.18
C ILE A 122 2.07 -9.70 -2.31
N LEU A 123 2.69 -10.83 -2.56
CA LEU A 123 2.68 -11.97 -1.65
C LEU A 123 3.83 -11.86 -0.64
N SER A 124 3.61 -12.25 0.59
CA SER A 124 4.68 -12.25 1.61
C SER A 124 4.30 -13.05 2.85
N ASN A 125 5.31 -13.43 3.60
CA ASN A 125 5.18 -14.09 4.90
C ASN A 125 5.15 -13.08 6.07
N ILE A 126 4.73 -11.83 5.83
CA ILE A 126 4.73 -10.81 6.88
C ILE A 126 3.81 -11.19 8.05
N ASP A 127 4.32 -11.08 9.28
CA ASP A 127 3.54 -11.13 10.50
C ASP A 127 2.82 -9.78 10.69
N ILE A 128 1.56 -9.67 10.20
CA ILE A 128 0.76 -8.45 10.33
C ILE A 128 0.54 -8.07 11.81
N PRO A 129 0.20 -8.99 12.73
CA PRO A 129 0.14 -8.69 14.15
C PRO A 129 1.44 -8.08 14.71
N ALA A 130 2.61 -8.58 14.33
CA ALA A 130 3.89 -8.01 14.76
C ALA A 130 4.12 -6.60 14.20
N LEU A 131 3.80 -6.39 12.91
CA LEU A 131 3.85 -5.07 12.28
C LEU A 131 2.95 -4.05 13.02
N LEU A 132 1.74 -4.46 13.39
CA LEU A 132 0.81 -3.59 14.12
C LEU A 132 1.27 -3.28 15.54
N ARG A 133 1.92 -4.23 16.23
CA ARG A 133 2.51 -3.97 17.56
C ARG A 133 3.70 -3.01 17.49
N ALA A 134 4.42 -2.98 16.38
CA ALA A 134 5.54 -2.06 16.19
C ALA A 134 5.11 -0.63 15.84
N TYR A 135 3.85 -0.41 15.50
CA TYR A 135 3.33 0.90 15.14
C TYR A 135 3.28 1.84 16.36
N ASN A 136 3.84 3.04 16.19
CA ASN A 136 3.76 4.12 17.17
C ASN A 136 2.69 5.14 16.73
N PRO A 137 1.61 5.37 17.49
CA PRO A 137 0.53 6.31 17.13
C PRO A 137 0.98 7.79 17.11
N GLU A 138 2.11 8.13 17.72
CA GLU A 138 2.67 9.48 17.67
C GLU A 138 3.36 9.76 16.32
N GLU A 139 3.69 8.72 15.55
CA GLU A 139 4.33 8.83 14.25
C GLU A 139 3.29 8.77 13.11
N MET A 140 3.68 9.23 11.91
CA MET A 140 2.80 9.20 10.73
C MET A 140 2.61 7.79 10.20
N GLY A 141 3.55 6.89 10.43
CA GLY A 141 3.37 5.49 10.07
C GLY A 141 4.64 4.67 9.98
N LEU A 142 4.42 3.38 9.67
CA LEU A 142 5.46 2.41 9.34
C LEU A 142 5.37 2.03 7.86
N VAL A 143 6.51 1.94 7.21
CA VAL A 143 6.64 1.45 5.84
C VAL A 143 7.44 0.15 5.85
N VAL A 144 6.84 -0.94 5.38
CA VAL A 144 7.53 -2.23 5.29
C VAL A 144 8.54 -2.19 4.16
N VAL A 145 9.80 -2.42 4.52
CA VAL A 145 10.93 -2.36 3.60
C VAL A 145 11.90 -3.51 3.83
N MET A 146 12.76 -3.75 2.86
CA MET A 146 13.82 -4.77 2.98
C MET A 146 15.06 -4.40 2.16
N PRO A 147 16.24 -4.90 2.53
CA PRO A 147 17.40 -4.87 1.64
C PRO A 147 17.13 -5.82 0.47
N ARG A 148 16.98 -5.27 -0.73
CA ARG A 148 16.75 -6.00 -1.98
C ARG A 148 17.21 -5.15 -3.15
N ASP A 149 17.80 -5.75 -4.16
CA ASP A 149 18.21 -5.04 -5.37
C ASP A 149 16.99 -4.53 -6.16
N THR A 150 16.97 -3.24 -6.41
CA THR A 150 15.96 -2.54 -7.19
C THR A 150 16.57 -1.25 -7.77
N GLN A 151 15.84 -0.59 -8.64
CA GLN A 151 16.25 0.72 -9.15
C GLN A 151 15.73 1.88 -8.31
N ARG A 152 14.71 1.64 -7.46
CA ARG A 152 14.02 2.67 -6.69
C ARG A 152 14.04 2.32 -5.22
N TYR A 153 14.57 3.22 -4.40
CA TYR A 153 14.69 3.02 -2.96
C TYR A 153 14.04 4.14 -2.19
N LEU A 154 13.47 3.79 -1.05
CA LEU A 154 13.26 4.71 0.05
C LEU A 154 14.57 4.84 0.82
N VAL A 155 14.91 6.05 1.24
CA VAL A 155 16.15 6.35 1.95
C VAL A 155 15.82 6.69 3.40
N PHE A 156 16.44 5.97 4.32
CA PHE A 156 16.22 6.12 5.76
C PHE A 156 17.54 6.49 6.45
N ASP A 157 17.47 7.27 7.52
CA ASP A 157 18.59 7.57 8.40
C ASP A 157 18.87 6.42 9.39
N ASP A 158 19.85 6.61 10.26
CA ASP A 158 20.26 5.64 11.30
C ASP A 158 19.20 5.41 12.38
N THR A 159 18.23 6.34 12.53
CA THR A 159 17.05 6.19 13.39
C THR A 159 15.89 5.50 12.69
N GLN A 160 16.08 5.02 11.44
CA GLN A 160 15.06 4.44 10.56
C GLN A 160 13.96 5.43 10.12
N ARG A 161 14.17 6.73 10.26
CA ARG A 161 13.25 7.75 9.74
C ARG A 161 13.46 7.92 8.24
N LEU A 162 12.34 8.03 7.49
CA LEU A 162 12.37 8.32 6.06
C LEU A 162 12.92 9.75 5.84
N CYS A 163 13.94 9.87 5.00
CA CYS A 163 14.53 11.14 4.60
C CYS A 163 14.52 11.38 3.09
N GLY A 164 14.05 10.42 2.29
CA GLY A 164 13.84 10.65 0.86
C GLY A 164 13.65 9.38 0.04
N TRP A 165 13.76 9.57 -1.25
CA TRP A 165 13.64 8.53 -2.27
C TRP A 165 14.68 8.75 -3.35
N THR A 166 15.19 7.67 -3.92
CA THR A 166 16.15 7.71 -5.03
C THR A 166 15.82 6.70 -6.11
N ASN A 167 16.13 7.06 -7.35
CA ASN A 167 16.16 6.16 -8.50
C ASN A 167 17.60 6.06 -9.03
N ILE A 168 18.26 4.95 -8.78
CA ILE A 168 19.66 4.73 -9.15
C ILE A 168 19.89 4.65 -10.67
N ALA A 169 18.85 4.29 -11.44
CA ALA A 169 18.96 4.23 -12.91
C ALA A 169 18.95 5.62 -13.55
N THR A 170 18.30 6.61 -12.95
CA THR A 170 18.19 7.98 -13.47
C THR A 170 19.05 8.99 -12.70
N GLY A 171 19.53 8.61 -11.52
CA GLY A 171 20.20 9.53 -10.58
C GLY A 171 19.23 10.49 -9.87
N GLU A 172 17.91 10.33 -10.06
CA GLU A 172 16.92 11.20 -9.41
C GLU A 172 16.88 10.97 -7.90
N VAL A 173 16.91 12.07 -7.14
CA VAL A 173 16.79 12.08 -5.68
C VAL A 173 15.70 13.07 -5.28
N ARG A 174 14.81 12.67 -4.36
CA ARG A 174 13.69 13.49 -3.88
C ARG A 174 13.60 13.47 -2.35
N GLY A 175 13.05 14.54 -1.79
CA GLY A 175 12.84 14.69 -0.35
C GLY A 175 13.98 15.42 0.36
N PRO A 176 13.99 15.44 1.71
CA PRO A 176 14.98 16.14 2.51
C PRO A 176 16.43 15.88 2.10
N ILE A 177 16.78 14.65 1.73
CA ILE A 177 18.12 14.27 1.28
C ILE A 177 18.56 14.92 -0.03
N SER A 178 17.65 15.50 -0.82
CA SER A 178 18.02 16.27 -2.01
C SER A 178 18.59 17.66 -1.67
N ASN A 179 18.40 18.12 -0.43
CA ASN A 179 18.99 19.36 0.06
C ASN A 179 20.43 19.11 0.50
N SER A 180 21.38 19.84 -0.08
CA SER A 180 22.82 19.73 0.23
C SER A 180 23.19 20.01 1.71
N GLN A 181 22.29 20.65 2.46
CA GLN A 181 22.43 20.90 3.89
C GLN A 181 21.90 19.78 4.77
N TYR A 182 21.20 18.79 4.20
CA TYR A 182 20.69 17.64 4.96
C TYR A 182 21.87 16.71 5.31
N PRO A 183 22.03 16.31 6.58
CA PRO A 183 23.11 15.42 6.98
C PRO A 183 22.90 14.03 6.38
N ILE A 184 23.66 13.71 5.33
CA ILE A 184 23.54 12.43 4.59
C ILE A 184 24.32 11.30 5.28
N ALA A 185 25.04 11.58 6.37
CA ALA A 185 25.82 10.57 7.07
C ALA A 185 24.91 9.42 7.57
N ASN A 186 25.30 8.18 7.22
CA ASN A 186 24.64 6.94 7.68
C ASN A 186 23.21 6.67 7.13
N THR A 187 22.91 7.08 5.91
CA THR A 187 21.64 6.70 5.29
C THR A 187 21.67 5.28 4.69
N ARG A 188 20.49 4.62 4.64
CA ARG A 188 20.30 3.29 4.05
C ARG A 188 19.25 3.31 2.96
N ASN A 189 19.57 2.72 1.83
CA ASN A 189 18.64 2.49 0.73
C ASN A 189 17.89 1.17 0.96
N LEU A 190 16.57 1.24 1.09
CA LEU A 190 15.72 0.07 1.33
C LEU A 190 14.61 0.00 0.28
N ALA A 191 14.36 -1.21 -0.20
CA ALA A 191 13.31 -1.45 -1.18
C ALA A 191 11.94 -1.51 -0.49
N PHE A 192 10.96 -0.80 -1.02
CA PHE A 192 9.60 -0.85 -0.55
C PHE A 192 8.94 -2.21 -0.84
N SER A 193 8.13 -2.70 0.09
CA SER A 193 7.54 -4.04 0.07
C SER A 193 6.02 -4.06 -0.08
N GLY A 194 5.41 -2.94 -0.48
CA GLY A 194 3.97 -2.90 -0.81
C GLY A 194 3.02 -2.93 0.39
N MET A 195 3.51 -2.72 1.62
CA MET A 195 2.67 -2.66 2.81
C MET A 195 3.07 -1.50 3.71
N HIS A 196 2.07 -0.83 4.31
CA HIS A 196 2.24 0.31 5.20
C HIS A 196 1.23 0.24 6.35
N VAL A 197 1.59 0.80 7.51
CA VAL A 197 0.64 1.15 8.58
C VAL A 197 0.66 2.65 8.72
N LEU A 198 -0.46 3.30 8.50
CA LEU A 198 -0.56 4.77 8.43
C LEU A 198 -1.44 5.32 9.53
N ASN A 199 -1.02 6.44 10.10
CA ASN A 199 -1.84 7.24 10.97
C ASN A 199 -2.93 7.93 10.14
N PRO A 200 -4.21 7.97 10.57
CA PRO A 200 -5.27 8.70 9.86
C PRO A 200 -4.98 10.19 9.65
N ARG A 201 -4.09 10.81 10.43
CA ARG A 201 -3.62 12.18 10.20
C ARG A 201 -2.98 12.38 8.82
N ILE A 202 -2.58 11.28 8.13
CA ILE A 202 -2.02 11.32 6.77
C ILE A 202 -2.95 12.03 5.78
N PHE A 203 -4.27 11.96 5.99
CA PHE A 203 -5.24 12.61 5.11
C PHE A 203 -5.14 14.14 5.13
N SER A 204 -4.84 14.75 6.28
CA SER A 204 -4.64 16.21 6.35
C SER A 204 -3.40 16.69 5.59
N CYS A 205 -2.39 15.83 5.43
CA CYS A 205 -1.20 16.14 4.65
C CYS A 205 -1.42 16.04 3.13
N MET A 206 -2.47 15.36 2.70
CA MET A 206 -2.74 15.17 1.27
C MET A 206 -3.27 16.43 0.61
N ASP A 207 -3.97 17.30 1.32
CA ASP A 207 -4.57 18.51 0.73
C ASP A 207 -3.51 19.49 0.23
N GLU A 208 -2.38 19.63 0.94
CA GLU A 208 -1.23 20.42 0.48
C GLU A 208 -0.67 19.84 -0.84
N LEU A 209 -0.54 18.52 -0.93
CA LEU A 209 0.01 17.87 -2.11
C LEU A 209 -0.95 17.94 -3.31
N VAL A 210 -2.26 17.85 -3.08
CA VAL A 210 -3.28 18.05 -4.12
C VAL A 210 -3.23 19.46 -4.71
N ALA A 211 -3.05 20.48 -3.88
CA ALA A 211 -2.90 21.84 -4.35
C ALA A 211 -1.65 22.02 -5.25
N LEU A 212 -0.60 21.24 -5.02
CA LEU A 212 0.65 21.30 -5.79
C LEU A 212 0.65 20.44 -7.06
N LYS A 213 0.07 19.23 -7.00
CA LYS A 213 0.16 18.21 -8.06
C LYS A 213 -1.17 17.80 -8.68
N GLY A 214 -2.30 18.25 -8.12
CA GLY A 214 -3.64 17.75 -8.49
C GLY A 214 -3.97 16.43 -7.78
N GLU A 215 -5.09 15.81 -8.16
CA GLU A 215 -5.63 14.64 -7.46
C GLU A 215 -4.86 13.33 -7.74
N LYS A 216 -4.06 13.30 -8.80
CA LYS A 216 -3.30 12.11 -9.22
C LYS A 216 -1.87 12.16 -8.71
N PHE A 217 -1.57 11.39 -7.66
CA PHE A 217 -0.22 11.28 -7.09
C PHE A 217 -0.02 9.93 -6.40
N SER A 218 1.25 9.52 -6.26
CA SER A 218 1.60 8.28 -5.56
C SER A 218 1.77 8.50 -4.05
N LEU A 219 1.66 7.43 -3.26
CA LEU A 219 2.03 7.49 -1.83
C LEU A 219 3.51 7.86 -1.63
N ILE A 220 4.38 7.50 -2.58
CA ILE A 220 5.79 7.91 -2.51
C ILE A 220 5.93 9.42 -2.63
N ASP A 221 5.14 10.07 -3.51
CA ASP A 221 5.12 11.54 -3.60
C ASP A 221 4.71 12.18 -2.27
N LEU A 222 3.68 11.62 -1.61
CA LEU A 222 3.23 12.09 -0.31
C LEU A 222 4.30 11.88 0.76
N TYR A 223 4.91 10.70 0.83
CA TYR A 223 5.94 10.39 1.83
C TYR A 223 7.15 11.29 1.71
N VAL A 224 7.60 11.55 0.50
CA VAL A 224 8.70 12.48 0.22
C VAL A 224 8.31 13.91 0.60
N HIS A 225 7.07 14.31 0.33
CA HIS A 225 6.57 15.65 0.67
C HIS A 225 6.51 15.90 2.19
N ILE A 226 6.09 14.90 2.96
CA ILE A 226 5.92 15.05 4.42
C ILE A 226 7.17 14.67 5.23
N ALA A 227 8.18 14.04 4.64
CA ALA A 227 9.34 13.48 5.34
C ALA A 227 10.14 14.51 6.18
N GLU A 228 10.08 15.80 5.82
CA GLU A 228 10.73 16.86 6.59
C GLU A 228 9.98 17.17 7.89
N LYS A 229 8.65 17.15 7.84
CA LYS A 229 7.76 17.57 8.94
C LYS A 229 7.30 16.40 9.81
N GLU A 230 7.14 15.22 9.22
CA GLU A 230 6.50 14.06 9.83
C GLU A 230 7.47 12.86 9.92
N VAL A 231 7.19 11.95 10.83
CA VAL A 231 7.99 10.73 11.01
C VAL A 231 7.28 9.55 10.35
N LEU A 232 7.89 9.06 9.27
CA LEU A 232 7.60 7.76 8.67
C LEU A 232 8.79 6.85 8.92
N ARG A 233 8.57 5.69 9.53
CA ARG A 233 9.65 4.81 9.96
C ARG A 233 9.73 3.54 9.11
N ALA A 234 10.94 3.07 8.87
CA ALA A 234 11.17 1.77 8.27
C ALA A 234 10.75 0.65 9.23
N TYR A 235 10.01 -0.34 8.74
CA TYR A 235 9.85 -1.63 9.41
C TYR A 235 10.52 -2.70 8.55
N ILE A 236 11.55 -3.33 9.10
CA ILE A 236 12.34 -4.38 8.46
C ILE A 236 12.02 -5.69 9.17
N PRO A 237 11.09 -6.52 8.65
CA PRO A 237 10.74 -7.77 9.32
C PRO A 237 11.91 -8.77 9.28
N GLU A 238 12.07 -9.54 10.33
CA GLU A 238 13.00 -10.67 10.36
C GLU A 238 12.53 -11.81 9.45
N ASN A 239 13.47 -12.49 8.78
CA ASN A 239 13.18 -13.62 7.88
C ASN A 239 12.11 -13.31 6.83
N TYR A 240 12.00 -12.05 6.42
CA TYR A 240 10.98 -11.57 5.49
C TYR A 240 11.25 -12.05 4.07
N ARG A 241 10.22 -12.65 3.49
CA ARG A 241 10.20 -13.04 2.08
C ARG A 241 8.99 -12.40 1.41
N MET A 242 9.17 -11.86 0.23
CA MET A 242 8.08 -11.31 -0.58
C MET A 242 8.28 -11.57 -2.06
N MET A 243 7.18 -11.58 -2.80
CA MET A 243 7.13 -11.69 -4.25
C MET A 243 6.18 -10.62 -4.82
N ASP A 244 6.68 -9.81 -5.77
CA ASP A 244 5.86 -8.92 -6.60
C ASP A 244 5.37 -9.70 -7.82
N VAL A 245 4.09 -9.99 -7.88
CA VAL A 245 3.44 -10.69 -9.01
C VAL A 245 3.11 -9.67 -10.10
N GLY A 246 4.15 -9.13 -10.71
CA GLY A 246 4.04 -8.03 -11.68
C GLY A 246 4.35 -8.40 -13.12
N LYS A 247 4.91 -9.59 -13.42
CA LYS A 247 5.33 -10.00 -14.76
C LYS A 247 4.96 -11.45 -15.02
N ILE A 248 4.60 -11.77 -16.28
CA ILE A 248 4.29 -13.15 -16.69
C ILE A 248 5.45 -14.11 -16.43
N SER A 249 6.68 -13.68 -16.71
CA SER A 249 7.88 -14.50 -16.50
C SER A 249 8.12 -14.92 -15.05
N GLN A 250 7.45 -14.27 -14.10
CA GLN A 250 7.59 -14.55 -12.67
C GLN A 250 6.44 -15.40 -12.11
N LEU A 251 5.41 -15.74 -12.90
CA LEU A 251 4.23 -16.46 -12.40
C LEU A 251 4.57 -17.84 -11.84
N SER A 252 5.41 -18.63 -12.52
CA SER A 252 5.82 -19.96 -12.04
C SER A 252 6.57 -19.87 -10.70
N GLU A 253 7.47 -18.90 -10.56
CA GLU A 253 8.18 -18.66 -9.31
C GLU A 253 7.21 -18.18 -8.21
N ALA A 254 6.24 -17.33 -8.58
CA ALA A 254 5.22 -16.86 -7.66
C ALA A 254 4.28 -17.97 -7.18
N GLU A 255 3.95 -18.95 -8.02
CA GLU A 255 3.20 -20.14 -7.63
C GLU A 255 3.96 -21.00 -6.61
N ALA A 256 5.24 -21.25 -6.85
CA ALA A 256 6.09 -21.97 -5.90
C ALA A 256 6.22 -21.20 -4.57
N PHE A 257 6.34 -19.87 -4.64
CA PHE A 257 6.38 -19.01 -3.46
C PHE A 257 5.07 -19.07 -2.68
N ALA A 258 3.93 -18.94 -3.36
CA ALA A 258 2.60 -19.01 -2.73
C ALA A 258 2.35 -20.35 -2.02
N ALA A 259 2.81 -21.46 -2.60
CA ALA A 259 2.73 -22.78 -1.98
C ALA A 259 3.62 -22.93 -0.72
N SER A 260 4.57 -22.03 -0.51
CA SER A 260 5.49 -21.99 0.66
C SER A 260 5.06 -21.05 1.77
N LEU A 261 3.97 -20.29 1.57
CA LEU A 261 3.36 -19.40 2.58
C LEU A 261 2.38 -20.16 3.47
#